data_bfe0779e44f47c22bd744ee52bc37464
#
_entry.id   bfe0779e44f47c22bd744ee52bc37464
#
_cell.length_a   1.000
_cell.length_b   1.000
_cell.length_c   1.000
_cell.angle_alpha   90.00
_cell.angle_beta   90.00
_cell.angle_gamma   90.00
#
_symmetry.space_group_name_H-M   'P 1'
#
loop_
_entity.id
_entity.type
_entity.pdbx_description
1 polymer ?
#
loop_
_entity_poly.entity_id
_entity_poly.type
_entity_poly.pdbx_seq_one_letter_code
_entity_poly.pdbx_strand_id
1 'polypeptide(L)'
;AMGVGIPGTGMVGLPIAVALGALIGKSDYQLEVLRDCTPEAVEQGKQFIAEKRICISLKEDITEKLYIEVICKTEDKTAKAIIAGGHTTFIYIAKNEQTLLDKQQTVSEEEEEASPELNLRKVYDFALTAPLDEIRFILDTARLNKAAAEQAFKGNYGHSLGKMLRGTYEHKVMGNSVFSHILSYTSAACDARMAGAMIPVMSNSGSGNQGISATLPVVVFAEENGKSEEELIRALMLSHLTVIYIKQSLGRLSALCGCVVAATGSSCGITWLMGGNYNQVAFAVQNMIANLTGMICDGAKPSCALKVTTGVSTAVLSAMMAMEDRCVTSVEGIIDEDVDQSIRNLTRIGSQAMNETDKMVLDIMTHKGC
;
A
#
# COMPACT_ATOMS: atom_id res chain seq x y z
N ALA A 1 9.61 -8.70 -4.40
CA ALA A 1 8.46 -8.61 -5.30
C ALA A 1 8.70 -9.44 -6.56
N MET A 2 8.19 -10.67 -6.59
CA MET A 2 8.47 -11.60 -7.70
C MET A 2 7.53 -11.39 -8.89
N GLY A 3 6.36 -10.83 -8.71
CA GLY A 3 5.34 -10.70 -9.74
C GLY A 3 4.86 -9.28 -10.05
N VAL A 4 5.47 -8.26 -9.47
CA VAL A 4 5.07 -6.86 -9.73
C VAL A 4 5.66 -6.38 -11.06
N GLY A 5 4.87 -5.65 -11.84
CA GLY A 5 5.33 -4.99 -13.04
C GLY A 5 6.36 -3.89 -12.72
N ILE A 6 7.44 -3.86 -13.48
CA ILE A 6 8.47 -2.83 -13.35
C ILE A 6 8.13 -1.70 -14.34
N PRO A 7 8.02 -0.46 -13.86
CA PRO A 7 7.56 0.67 -14.66
C PRO A 7 8.30 0.83 -15.98
N GLY A 8 7.55 0.98 -17.07
CA GLY A 8 8.09 1.23 -18.42
C GLY A 8 8.69 0.02 -19.13
N THR A 9 8.73 -1.17 -18.51
CA THR A 9 9.45 -2.33 -19.06
C THR A 9 8.56 -3.36 -19.75
N GLY A 10 7.28 -3.44 -19.36
CA GLY A 10 6.41 -4.56 -19.72
C GLY A 10 6.84 -5.90 -19.09
N MET A 11 7.80 -5.89 -18.17
CA MET A 11 8.35 -7.06 -17.49
C MET A 11 8.04 -7.02 -15.99
N VAL A 12 8.22 -8.15 -15.32
CA VAL A 12 7.93 -8.31 -13.89
C VAL A 12 9.17 -8.75 -13.12
N GLY A 13 9.21 -8.40 -11.85
CA GLY A 13 10.09 -8.98 -10.85
C GLY A 13 11.46 -8.33 -10.71
N LEU A 14 12.25 -8.90 -9.80
CA LEU A 14 13.54 -8.36 -9.41
C LEU A 14 14.61 -8.34 -10.53
N PRO A 15 14.71 -9.35 -11.41
CA PRO A 15 15.81 -9.37 -12.39
C PRO A 15 15.88 -8.11 -13.24
N ILE A 16 14.76 -7.69 -13.84
CA ILE A 16 14.75 -6.49 -14.67
C ILE A 16 14.93 -5.21 -13.86
N ALA A 17 14.39 -5.16 -12.63
CA ALA A 17 14.58 -4.02 -11.74
C ALA A 17 16.05 -3.84 -11.35
N VAL A 18 16.77 -4.94 -11.05
CA VAL A 18 18.21 -4.93 -10.75
C VAL A 18 19.04 -4.54 -11.97
N ALA A 19 18.73 -5.12 -13.13
CA ALA A 19 19.42 -4.78 -14.39
C ALA A 19 19.33 -3.28 -14.70
N LEU A 20 18.12 -2.73 -14.67
CA LEU A 20 17.89 -1.31 -14.95
C LEU A 20 18.46 -0.40 -13.87
N GLY A 21 18.40 -0.80 -12.61
CA GLY A 21 19.06 -0.07 -11.53
C GLY A 21 20.55 0.06 -11.73
N ALA A 22 21.21 -1.00 -12.24
CA ALA A 22 22.64 -0.99 -12.55
C ALA A 22 22.97 -0.18 -13.81
N LEU A 23 22.10 -0.19 -14.83
CA LEU A 23 22.36 0.44 -16.12
C LEU A 23 22.03 1.94 -16.16
N ILE A 24 20.87 2.32 -15.58
CA ILE A 24 20.32 3.68 -15.71
C ILE A 24 19.84 4.26 -14.37
N GLY A 25 19.92 3.53 -13.26
CA GLY A 25 19.39 3.99 -11.98
C GLY A 25 20.08 5.28 -11.50
N LYS A 26 19.26 6.26 -11.10
CA LYS A 26 19.71 7.52 -10.49
C LYS A 26 19.17 7.59 -9.06
N SER A 27 20.06 7.47 -8.08
CA SER A 27 19.69 7.47 -6.64
C SER A 27 18.99 8.75 -6.20
N ASP A 28 19.28 9.88 -6.81
CA ASP A 28 18.67 11.18 -6.52
C ASP A 28 17.15 11.18 -6.77
N TYR A 29 16.67 10.29 -7.64
CA TYR A 29 15.22 10.13 -7.88
C TYR A 29 14.53 9.27 -6.83
N GLN A 30 15.24 8.76 -5.86
CA GLN A 30 14.71 7.95 -4.75
C GLN A 30 13.78 6.81 -5.25
N LEU A 31 12.49 6.85 -4.91
CA LEU A 31 11.52 5.83 -5.33
C LEU A 31 11.22 5.84 -6.83
N GLU A 32 11.56 6.92 -7.54
CA GLU A 32 11.39 7.03 -8.99
C GLU A 32 12.69 6.75 -9.75
N VAL A 33 13.57 5.93 -9.22
CA VAL A 33 14.93 5.62 -9.73
C VAL A 33 14.97 5.21 -11.21
N LEU A 34 13.88 4.70 -11.76
CA LEU A 34 13.74 4.29 -13.17
C LEU A 34 12.94 5.30 -14.03
N ARG A 35 12.76 6.54 -13.58
CA ARG A 35 12.00 7.58 -14.32
C ARG A 35 12.45 7.75 -15.76
N ASP A 36 13.75 7.67 -15.99
CA ASP A 36 14.37 7.86 -17.32
C ASP A 36 14.46 6.54 -18.12
N CYS A 37 13.66 5.53 -17.82
CA CYS A 37 13.66 4.25 -18.53
C CYS A 37 13.20 4.44 -19.98
N THR A 38 14.02 3.97 -20.92
CA THR A 38 13.75 3.97 -22.35
C THR A 38 13.62 2.55 -22.90
N PRO A 39 13.00 2.35 -24.09
CA PRO A 39 12.97 1.04 -24.74
C PRO A 39 14.36 0.42 -24.95
N GLU A 40 15.35 1.23 -25.28
CA GLU A 40 16.75 0.79 -25.48
C GLU A 40 17.34 0.29 -24.15
N ALA A 41 17.09 0.98 -23.05
CA ALA A 41 17.52 0.55 -21.71
C ALA A 41 16.87 -0.78 -21.34
N VAL A 42 15.59 -0.99 -21.68
CA VAL A 42 14.89 -2.26 -21.43
C VAL A 42 15.56 -3.41 -22.21
N GLU A 43 15.92 -3.21 -23.50
CA GLU A 43 16.63 -4.24 -24.28
C GLU A 43 18.01 -4.54 -23.69
N GLN A 44 18.77 -3.53 -23.27
CA GLN A 44 20.03 -3.74 -22.56
C GLN A 44 19.81 -4.49 -21.25
N GLY A 45 18.74 -4.20 -20.51
CA GLY A 45 18.36 -4.92 -19.29
C GLY A 45 18.04 -6.39 -19.54
N LYS A 46 17.34 -6.72 -20.63
CA LYS A 46 17.08 -8.10 -21.06
C LYS A 46 18.36 -8.85 -21.38
N GLN A 47 19.29 -8.20 -22.09
CA GLN A 47 20.61 -8.76 -22.38
C GLN A 47 21.39 -9.01 -21.09
N PHE A 48 21.40 -8.07 -20.16
CA PHE A 48 22.05 -8.18 -18.85
C PHE A 48 21.55 -9.41 -18.06
N ILE A 49 20.24 -9.70 -18.15
CA ILE A 49 19.62 -10.89 -17.54
C ILE A 49 20.06 -12.16 -18.27
N ALA A 50 20.02 -12.15 -19.62
CA ALA A 50 20.39 -13.29 -20.45
C ALA A 50 21.86 -13.71 -20.24
N GLU A 51 22.75 -12.77 -19.99
CA GLU A 51 24.16 -12.99 -19.64
C GLU A 51 24.36 -13.55 -18.22
N LYS A 52 23.28 -13.79 -17.45
CA LYS A 52 23.30 -14.31 -16.08
C LYS A 52 24.18 -13.49 -15.12
N ARG A 53 24.20 -12.18 -15.29
CA ARG A 53 24.99 -11.25 -14.48
C ARG A 53 24.38 -10.92 -13.14
N ILE A 54 23.15 -11.39 -12.86
CA ILE A 54 22.38 -11.09 -11.65
C ILE A 54 22.24 -12.36 -10.82
N CYS A 55 22.60 -12.28 -9.53
CA CYS A 55 22.32 -13.29 -8.53
C CYS A 55 21.40 -12.69 -7.47
N ILE A 56 20.27 -13.31 -7.22
CA ILE A 56 19.30 -12.90 -6.19
C ILE A 56 19.16 -14.03 -5.19
N SER A 57 19.37 -13.72 -3.92
CA SER A 57 19.27 -14.69 -2.83
C SER A 57 18.57 -14.08 -1.61
N LEU A 58 18.06 -14.92 -0.73
CA LEU A 58 17.63 -14.50 0.60
C LEU A 58 18.85 -14.25 1.48
N LYS A 59 18.79 -13.17 2.27
CA LYS A 59 19.78 -12.94 3.32
C LYS A 59 19.32 -13.65 4.59
N GLU A 60 20.12 -14.57 5.06
CA GLU A 60 19.90 -15.28 6.32
C GLU A 60 20.30 -14.40 7.52
N ASP A 61 19.79 -14.74 8.71
CA ASP A 61 20.15 -14.13 10.00
C ASP A 61 19.88 -12.61 10.10
N ILE A 62 18.87 -12.12 9.39
CA ILE A 62 18.41 -10.73 9.47
C ILE A 62 17.09 -10.67 10.25
N THR A 63 17.08 -9.79 11.27
CA THR A 63 15.88 -9.51 12.08
C THR A 63 14.94 -8.49 11.41
N GLU A 64 15.51 -7.60 10.58
CA GLU A 64 14.77 -6.57 9.89
C GLU A 64 13.89 -7.14 8.76
N LYS A 65 12.59 -6.89 8.83
CA LYS A 65 11.64 -7.33 7.78
C LYS A 65 11.84 -6.60 6.44
N LEU A 66 12.28 -5.34 6.48
CA LEU A 66 12.67 -4.56 5.31
C LEU A 66 14.18 -4.46 5.26
N TYR A 67 14.82 -5.32 4.50
CA TYR A 67 16.26 -5.34 4.29
C TYR A 67 16.57 -5.60 2.81
N ILE A 68 17.38 -4.75 2.21
CA ILE A 68 17.84 -4.87 0.84
C ILE A 68 19.35 -4.62 0.82
N GLU A 69 20.11 -5.62 0.43
CA GLU A 69 21.55 -5.52 0.22
C GLU A 69 21.85 -5.69 -1.26
N VAL A 70 22.55 -4.74 -1.85
CA VAL A 70 22.99 -4.78 -3.25
C VAL A 70 24.49 -4.68 -3.31
N ILE A 71 25.12 -5.61 -4.03
CA ILE A 71 26.56 -5.62 -4.31
C ILE A 71 26.75 -5.59 -5.82
N CYS A 72 27.43 -4.57 -6.31
CA CYS A 72 27.85 -4.47 -7.71
C CYS A 72 29.35 -4.72 -7.80
N LYS A 73 29.77 -5.57 -8.74
CA LYS A 73 31.18 -5.94 -8.94
C LYS A 73 31.54 -5.79 -10.42
N THR A 74 32.72 -5.23 -10.66
CA THR A 74 33.47 -5.32 -11.94
C THR A 74 34.75 -6.07 -11.67
N GLU A 75 35.65 -6.18 -12.66
CA GLU A 75 36.93 -6.87 -12.49
C GLU A 75 37.79 -6.24 -11.39
N ASP A 76 37.74 -4.91 -11.25
CA ASP A 76 38.62 -4.12 -10.39
C ASP A 76 37.90 -3.30 -9.31
N LYS A 77 36.54 -3.28 -9.33
CA LYS A 77 35.75 -2.41 -8.43
C LYS A 77 34.58 -3.14 -7.81
N THR A 78 34.28 -2.74 -6.58
CA THR A 78 33.11 -3.23 -5.84
C THR A 78 32.37 -2.04 -5.25
N ALA A 79 31.05 -2.06 -5.31
CA ALA A 79 30.20 -1.14 -4.56
C ALA A 79 29.15 -1.94 -3.80
N LYS A 80 28.86 -1.51 -2.57
CA LYS A 80 27.85 -2.12 -1.73
C LYS A 80 26.94 -1.06 -1.13
N ALA A 81 25.63 -1.31 -1.13
CA ALA A 81 24.65 -0.48 -0.45
C ALA A 81 23.66 -1.36 0.31
N ILE A 82 23.24 -0.90 1.49
CA ILE A 82 22.22 -1.55 2.30
C ILE A 82 21.14 -0.53 2.66
N ILE A 83 19.90 -0.91 2.41
CA ILE A 83 18.69 -0.20 2.84
C ILE A 83 17.99 -1.08 3.87
N ALA A 84 17.66 -0.54 5.05
CA ALA A 84 16.91 -1.26 6.08
C ALA A 84 15.98 -0.33 6.88
N GLY A 85 14.93 -0.91 7.47
CA GLY A 85 13.95 -0.19 8.27
C GLY A 85 12.99 0.70 7.46
N GLY A 86 13.49 1.48 6.52
CA GLY A 86 12.69 2.35 5.63
C GLY A 86 13.01 2.11 4.16
N HIS A 87 12.06 2.41 3.26
CA HIS A 87 12.21 2.15 1.82
C HIS A 87 13.32 2.96 1.13
N THR A 88 13.76 4.05 1.73
CA THR A 88 14.83 4.94 1.23
C THR A 88 15.94 5.16 2.25
N THR A 89 15.93 4.43 3.38
CA THR A 89 16.88 4.60 4.46
C THR A 89 18.14 3.78 4.17
N PHE A 90 19.18 4.45 3.67
CA PHE A 90 20.50 3.84 3.53
C PHE A 90 21.16 3.74 4.90
N ILE A 91 21.56 2.51 5.29
CA ILE A 91 22.27 2.24 6.54
C ILE A 91 23.74 1.91 6.30
N TYR A 92 24.11 1.56 5.06
CA TYR A 92 25.50 1.28 4.69
C TYR A 92 25.75 1.59 3.22
N ILE A 93 26.85 2.26 2.92
CA ILE A 93 27.36 2.49 1.57
C ILE A 93 28.87 2.35 1.59
N ALA A 94 29.41 1.52 0.70
CA ALA A 94 30.85 1.37 0.49
C ALA A 94 31.21 1.30 -0.97
N LYS A 95 32.42 1.77 -1.32
CA LYS A 95 33.00 1.68 -2.65
C LYS A 95 34.44 1.18 -2.52
N ASN A 96 34.72 0.03 -3.09
CA ASN A 96 35.95 -0.71 -2.88
C ASN A 96 36.17 -0.97 -1.38
N GLU A 97 37.30 -0.57 -0.84
CA GLU A 97 37.64 -0.70 0.59
C GLU A 97 37.18 0.53 1.42
N GLN A 98 36.65 1.58 0.77
CA GLN A 98 36.24 2.79 1.46
C GLN A 98 34.76 2.72 1.86
N THR A 99 34.48 2.79 3.14
CA THR A 99 33.14 3.00 3.70
C THR A 99 32.78 4.47 3.61
N LEU A 100 31.66 4.77 2.93
CA LEU A 100 31.13 6.13 2.73
C LEU A 100 30.04 6.45 3.75
N LEU A 101 29.28 5.45 4.17
CA LEU A 101 28.23 5.55 5.18
C LEU A 101 28.19 4.26 5.99
N ASP A 102 28.17 4.36 7.31
CA ASP A 102 27.88 3.25 8.21
C ASP A 102 27.02 3.71 9.38
N LYS A 103 25.76 3.34 9.31
CA LYS A 103 24.74 3.57 10.35
C LYS A 103 24.18 2.24 10.90
N GLN A 104 24.85 1.11 10.66
CA GLN A 104 24.33 -0.20 11.03
C GLN A 104 24.12 -0.36 12.54
N GLN A 105 24.91 0.35 13.35
CA GLN A 105 24.81 0.32 14.82
C GLN A 105 23.85 1.38 15.39
N THR A 106 23.51 2.41 14.63
CA THR A 106 22.69 3.53 15.10
C THR A 106 21.19 3.38 14.76
N VAL A 107 20.82 2.45 13.89
CA VAL A 107 19.41 2.22 13.49
C VAL A 107 18.52 1.75 14.65
N SER A 108 19.10 1.32 15.78
CA SER A 108 18.32 0.88 16.95
C SER A 108 17.87 2.01 17.89
N GLU A 109 18.35 3.25 17.77
CA GLU A 109 18.10 4.27 18.80
C GLU A 109 17.76 5.70 18.31
N GLU A 110 17.95 6.09 17.04
CA GLU A 110 17.94 7.51 16.67
C GLU A 110 16.85 8.02 15.70
N GLU A 111 15.92 7.24 15.22
CA GLU A 111 14.82 7.74 14.36
C GLU A 111 13.41 7.31 14.79
N GLU A 112 13.15 7.11 16.05
CA GLU A 112 11.88 7.47 16.64
C GLU A 112 11.93 8.96 17.05
N GLU A 113 12.04 9.89 16.10
CA GLU A 113 11.40 11.18 16.33
C GLU A 113 10.00 10.84 16.82
N ALA A 114 9.67 11.27 18.04
CA ALA A 114 8.48 10.87 18.75
C ALA A 114 7.24 11.17 17.90
N SER A 115 6.92 10.24 17.01
CA SER A 115 5.66 10.30 16.26
C SER A 115 4.55 10.41 17.30
N PRO A 116 3.64 11.37 17.17
CA PRO A 116 2.60 11.56 18.16
C PRO A 116 1.85 10.23 18.34
N GLU A 117 1.64 9.86 19.59
CA GLU A 117 0.82 8.69 19.93
C GLU A 117 -0.62 8.96 19.49
N LEU A 118 -1.05 8.26 18.44
CA LEU A 118 -2.37 8.39 17.87
C LEU A 118 -3.37 7.43 18.56
N ASN A 119 -4.63 7.81 18.52
CA ASN A 119 -5.80 6.97 18.73
C ASN A 119 -6.91 7.43 17.80
N LEU A 120 -7.98 6.65 17.68
CA LEU A 120 -9.03 6.98 16.71
C LEU A 120 -9.71 8.32 17.01
N ARG A 121 -9.88 8.68 18.28
CA ARG A 121 -10.47 9.97 18.67
C ARG A 121 -9.61 11.15 18.22
N LYS A 122 -8.31 11.12 18.46
CA LYS A 122 -7.38 12.17 18.00
C LYS A 122 -7.38 12.31 16.47
N VAL A 123 -7.40 11.18 15.76
CA VAL A 123 -7.49 11.17 14.29
C VAL A 123 -8.78 11.81 13.81
N TYR A 124 -9.91 11.42 14.39
CA TYR A 124 -11.23 11.97 14.07
C TYR A 124 -11.28 13.47 14.32
N ASP A 125 -10.95 13.90 15.54
CA ASP A 125 -11.02 15.30 15.94
C ASP A 125 -10.12 16.17 15.06
N PHE A 126 -8.87 15.73 14.80
CA PHE A 126 -7.95 16.46 13.92
C PHE A 126 -8.50 16.59 12.49
N ALA A 127 -8.98 15.49 11.90
CA ALA A 127 -9.50 15.51 10.53
C ALA A 127 -10.67 16.51 10.38
N LEU A 128 -11.49 16.68 11.40
CA LEU A 128 -12.67 17.53 11.35
C LEU A 128 -12.43 18.98 11.80
N THR A 129 -11.38 19.25 12.57
CA THR A 129 -11.16 20.58 13.15
C THR A 129 -9.91 21.28 12.66
N ALA A 130 -8.98 20.56 12.00
CA ALA A 130 -7.77 21.18 11.46
C ALA A 130 -8.09 22.30 10.47
N PRO A 131 -7.30 23.39 10.44
CA PRO A 131 -7.46 24.45 9.45
C PRO A 131 -7.39 23.88 8.04
N LEU A 132 -8.37 24.22 7.20
CA LEU A 132 -8.54 23.58 5.89
C LEU A 132 -7.29 23.77 5.00
N ASP A 133 -6.66 24.95 5.08
CA ASP A 133 -5.47 25.24 4.27
C ASP A 133 -4.26 24.38 4.65
N GLU A 134 -4.15 23.96 5.91
CA GLU A 134 -3.07 23.07 6.37
C GLU A 134 -3.23 21.63 5.90
N ILE A 135 -4.46 21.19 5.63
CA ILE A 135 -4.77 19.80 5.23
C ILE A 135 -5.20 19.67 3.76
N ARG A 136 -5.29 20.77 3.01
CA ARG A 136 -5.69 20.79 1.59
C ARG A 136 -4.77 19.95 0.69
N PHE A 137 -3.49 19.79 1.06
CA PHE A 137 -2.55 18.96 0.32
C PHE A 137 -3.02 17.52 0.11
N ILE A 138 -3.96 17.04 0.96
CA ILE A 138 -4.49 15.67 0.84
C ILE A 138 -5.22 15.45 -0.50
N LEU A 139 -5.66 16.50 -1.19
CA LEU A 139 -6.25 16.41 -2.53
C LEU A 139 -5.28 15.87 -3.59
N ASP A 140 -3.96 15.97 -3.37
CA ASP A 140 -2.99 15.34 -4.26
C ASP A 140 -3.14 13.82 -4.29
N THR A 141 -3.63 13.20 -3.20
CA THR A 141 -3.93 11.77 -3.19
C THR A 141 -5.05 11.44 -4.19
N ALA A 142 -6.10 12.26 -4.21
CA ALA A 142 -7.22 12.11 -5.15
C ALA A 142 -6.74 12.30 -6.59
N ARG A 143 -6.01 13.38 -6.87
CA ARG A 143 -5.50 13.71 -8.21
C ARG A 143 -4.64 12.58 -8.79
N LEU A 144 -3.64 12.11 -8.03
CA LEU A 144 -2.70 11.10 -8.51
C LEU A 144 -3.37 9.71 -8.65
N ASN A 145 -4.12 9.28 -7.64
CA ASN A 145 -4.69 7.95 -7.64
C ASN A 145 -5.85 7.82 -8.65
N LYS A 146 -6.63 8.90 -8.86
CA LYS A 146 -7.67 8.92 -9.90
C LYS A 146 -7.07 8.87 -11.30
N ALA A 147 -5.98 9.61 -11.55
CA ALA A 147 -5.27 9.55 -12.83
C ALA A 147 -4.77 8.13 -13.14
N ALA A 148 -4.33 7.37 -12.13
CA ALA A 148 -3.92 5.99 -12.31
C ALA A 148 -5.10 5.08 -12.72
N ALA A 149 -6.28 5.27 -12.13
CA ALA A 149 -7.49 4.55 -12.53
C ALA A 149 -7.89 4.89 -13.97
N GLU A 150 -7.89 6.17 -14.33
CA GLU A 150 -8.21 6.63 -15.67
C GLU A 150 -7.24 6.11 -16.74
N GLN A 151 -5.96 6.00 -16.39
CA GLN A 151 -4.97 5.35 -17.25
C GLN A 151 -5.31 3.88 -17.48
N ALA A 152 -5.70 3.15 -16.42
CA ALA A 152 -6.07 1.75 -16.53
C ALA A 152 -7.29 1.54 -17.41
N PHE A 153 -8.28 2.45 -17.38
CA PHE A 153 -9.45 2.36 -18.26
C PHE A 153 -9.11 2.52 -19.74
N LYS A 154 -8.06 3.25 -20.07
CA LYS A 154 -7.59 3.46 -21.47
C LYS A 154 -6.69 2.32 -21.99
N GLY A 155 -6.05 1.57 -21.09
CA GLY A 155 -5.10 0.52 -21.43
C GLY A 155 -5.54 -0.89 -21.01
N ASN A 156 -4.62 -1.84 -21.13
CA ASN A 156 -4.76 -3.20 -20.61
C ASN A 156 -3.65 -3.43 -19.56
N TYR A 157 -4.06 -3.48 -18.30
CA TYR A 157 -3.15 -3.60 -17.18
C TYR A 157 -3.57 -4.75 -16.27
N GLY A 158 -2.61 -5.57 -15.85
CA GLY A 158 -2.82 -6.66 -14.92
C GLY A 158 -3.94 -7.60 -15.39
N HIS A 159 -4.90 -7.84 -14.51
CA HIS A 159 -6.09 -8.63 -14.83
C HIS A 159 -7.24 -7.80 -15.42
N SER A 160 -7.03 -6.50 -15.58
CA SER A 160 -8.04 -5.53 -16.04
C SER A 160 -9.35 -5.58 -15.22
N LEU A 161 -9.22 -5.86 -13.91
CA LEU A 161 -10.37 -6.04 -13.02
C LEU A 161 -11.22 -4.79 -12.97
N GLY A 162 -10.61 -3.60 -12.89
CA GLY A 162 -11.34 -2.34 -12.88
C GLY A 162 -12.19 -2.13 -14.12
N LYS A 163 -11.67 -2.49 -15.31
CA LYS A 163 -12.44 -2.44 -16.57
C LYS A 163 -13.56 -3.48 -16.59
N MET A 164 -13.28 -4.69 -16.11
CA MET A 164 -14.26 -5.76 -16.04
C MET A 164 -15.46 -5.37 -15.15
N LEU A 165 -15.19 -4.67 -14.04
CA LEU A 165 -16.22 -4.18 -13.11
C LEU A 165 -17.05 -3.01 -13.68
N ARG A 166 -16.78 -2.55 -14.90
CA ARG A 166 -17.58 -1.58 -15.68
C ARG A 166 -18.02 -2.16 -17.03
N GLY A 167 -18.01 -3.46 -17.16
CA GLY A 167 -18.28 -4.18 -18.38
C GLY A 167 -19.71 -4.76 -18.45
N THR A 168 -19.89 -5.68 -19.40
CA THR A 168 -21.19 -6.25 -19.75
C THR A 168 -21.95 -6.89 -18.58
N TYR A 169 -21.22 -7.45 -17.60
CA TYR A 169 -21.84 -8.17 -16.49
C TYR A 169 -22.13 -7.30 -15.26
N GLU A 170 -21.58 -6.08 -15.20
CA GLU A 170 -21.76 -5.18 -14.06
C GLU A 170 -23.24 -4.92 -13.79
N HIS A 171 -24.01 -4.51 -14.79
CA HIS A 171 -25.45 -4.25 -14.66
C HIS A 171 -26.25 -5.46 -14.17
N LYS A 172 -25.83 -6.67 -14.54
CA LYS A 172 -26.52 -7.91 -14.16
C LYS A 172 -26.23 -8.35 -12.72
N VAL A 173 -25.05 -7.99 -12.19
CA VAL A 173 -24.56 -8.48 -10.90
C VAL A 173 -24.64 -7.41 -9.82
N MET A 174 -24.25 -6.18 -10.12
CA MET A 174 -24.12 -5.10 -9.13
C MET A 174 -25.00 -3.88 -9.42
N GLY A 175 -25.53 -3.77 -10.64
CA GLY A 175 -26.15 -2.53 -11.12
C GLY A 175 -25.11 -1.43 -11.36
N ASN A 176 -25.46 -0.40 -12.11
CA ASN A 176 -24.63 0.81 -12.24
C ASN A 176 -24.83 1.68 -10.99
N SER A 177 -23.99 1.54 -10.01
CA SER A 177 -24.14 2.10 -8.66
C SER A 177 -22.83 2.71 -8.15
N VAL A 178 -22.94 3.58 -7.14
CA VAL A 178 -21.79 4.12 -6.41
C VAL A 178 -20.88 2.98 -5.93
N PHE A 179 -21.47 1.88 -5.47
CA PHE A 179 -20.73 0.70 -5.02
C PHE A 179 -19.88 0.10 -6.14
N SER A 180 -20.46 -0.17 -7.32
CA SER A 180 -19.73 -0.72 -8.46
C SER A 180 -18.62 0.22 -8.94
N HIS A 181 -18.86 1.53 -8.91
CA HIS A 181 -17.88 2.54 -9.30
C HIS A 181 -16.69 2.62 -8.29
N ILE A 182 -16.96 2.54 -7.00
CA ILE A 182 -15.90 2.45 -5.97
C ILE A 182 -14.99 1.25 -6.26
N LEU A 183 -15.56 0.07 -6.48
CA LEU A 183 -14.80 -1.14 -6.78
C LEU A 183 -14.00 -0.98 -8.08
N SER A 184 -14.62 -0.47 -9.12
CA SER A 184 -14.01 -0.31 -10.44
C SER A 184 -12.82 0.66 -10.41
N TYR A 185 -12.99 1.88 -9.89
CA TYR A 185 -11.92 2.87 -9.84
C TYR A 185 -10.74 2.40 -9.00
N THR A 186 -11.02 1.83 -7.83
CA THR A 186 -9.97 1.38 -6.91
C THR A 186 -9.19 0.22 -7.49
N SER A 187 -9.87 -0.75 -8.10
CA SER A 187 -9.22 -1.88 -8.77
C SER A 187 -8.44 -1.45 -9.99
N ALA A 188 -8.95 -0.50 -10.79
CA ALA A 188 -8.27 0.00 -11.98
C ALA A 188 -6.94 0.67 -11.65
N ALA A 189 -6.89 1.52 -10.64
CA ALA A 189 -5.63 2.13 -10.18
C ALA A 189 -4.63 1.07 -9.70
N CYS A 190 -5.11 0.03 -9.01
CA CYS A 190 -4.28 -1.09 -8.59
C CYS A 190 -3.80 -1.92 -9.80
N ASP A 191 -4.65 -2.19 -10.79
CA ASP A 191 -4.27 -2.87 -12.04
C ASP A 191 -3.13 -2.12 -12.73
N ALA A 192 -3.25 -0.80 -12.94
CA ALA A 192 -2.22 0.03 -13.55
C ALA A 192 -0.90 -0.06 -12.78
N ARG A 193 -0.96 0.17 -11.46
CA ARG A 193 0.24 0.16 -10.62
C ARG A 193 0.92 -1.20 -10.61
N MET A 194 0.18 -2.28 -10.42
CA MET A 194 0.75 -3.63 -10.28
C MET A 194 1.28 -4.18 -11.61
N ALA A 195 0.80 -3.68 -12.73
CA ALA A 195 1.33 -4.01 -14.06
C ALA A 195 2.52 -3.13 -14.48
N GLY A 196 2.94 -2.16 -13.67
CA GLY A 196 4.09 -1.31 -13.98
C GLY A 196 3.78 -0.18 -14.95
N ALA A 197 2.59 0.41 -14.89
CA ALA A 197 2.28 1.63 -15.63
C ALA A 197 3.22 2.77 -15.20
N MET A 198 3.68 3.56 -16.17
CA MET A 198 4.52 4.74 -15.93
C MET A 198 3.64 5.90 -15.47
N ILE A 199 3.04 5.75 -14.30
CA ILE A 199 2.20 6.76 -13.68
C ILE A 199 2.42 6.80 -12.17
N PRO A 200 2.60 7.97 -11.57
CA PRO A 200 2.75 8.08 -10.13
C PRO A 200 1.43 7.79 -9.41
N VAL A 201 1.53 7.18 -8.25
CA VAL A 201 0.42 7.03 -7.31
C VAL A 201 0.83 7.59 -5.95
N MET A 202 -0.10 8.20 -5.24
CA MET A 202 0.15 8.59 -3.86
C MET A 202 0.09 7.37 -2.96
N SER A 203 1.17 7.13 -2.22
CA SER A 203 1.24 6.04 -1.25
C SER A 203 0.73 6.45 0.13
N ASN A 204 0.41 5.46 0.96
CA ASN A 204 0.26 5.64 2.40
C ASN A 204 1.12 4.59 3.10
N SER A 205 1.87 4.98 4.13
CA SER A 205 2.73 4.10 4.93
C SER A 205 3.66 3.21 4.08
N GLY A 206 4.21 3.76 2.99
CA GLY A 206 5.16 3.08 2.10
C GLY A 206 4.53 2.15 1.06
N SER A 207 3.21 2.14 0.90
CA SER A 207 2.54 1.30 -0.11
C SER A 207 1.57 2.10 -0.97
N GLY A 208 1.76 2.05 -2.32
CA GLY A 208 0.84 2.68 -3.26
C GLY A 208 -0.56 2.06 -3.23
N ASN A 209 -0.69 0.74 -3.08
CA ASN A 209 -2.00 0.11 -2.96
C ASN A 209 -2.74 0.53 -1.69
N GLN A 210 -2.05 0.81 -0.59
CA GLN A 210 -2.67 1.39 0.60
C GLN A 210 -3.16 2.82 0.32
N GLY A 211 -2.34 3.65 -0.35
CA GLY A 211 -2.77 4.98 -0.77
C GLY A 211 -3.99 4.95 -1.69
N ILE A 212 -4.00 4.07 -2.68
CA ILE A 212 -5.14 3.86 -3.60
C ILE A 212 -6.41 3.48 -2.81
N SER A 213 -6.30 2.49 -1.92
CA SER A 213 -7.44 1.97 -1.14
C SER A 213 -7.96 2.99 -0.10
N ALA A 214 -7.08 3.81 0.47
CA ALA A 214 -7.49 4.88 1.38
C ALA A 214 -8.13 6.08 0.67
N THR A 215 -7.81 6.27 -0.62
CA THR A 215 -8.22 7.47 -1.38
C THR A 215 -9.48 7.22 -2.21
N LEU A 216 -9.42 6.28 -3.14
CA LEU A 216 -10.42 6.21 -4.23
C LEU A 216 -11.83 5.88 -3.79
N PRO A 217 -12.08 5.01 -2.79
CA PRO A 217 -13.43 4.80 -2.30
C PRO A 217 -14.07 6.09 -1.76
N VAL A 218 -13.28 6.90 -1.06
CA VAL A 218 -13.73 8.18 -0.50
C VAL A 218 -14.01 9.19 -1.61
N VAL A 219 -13.11 9.30 -2.59
CA VAL A 219 -13.25 10.22 -3.74
C VAL A 219 -14.49 9.90 -4.55
N VAL A 220 -14.66 8.64 -4.96
CA VAL A 220 -15.79 8.21 -5.78
C VAL A 220 -17.10 8.42 -5.03
N PHE A 221 -17.15 8.05 -3.74
CA PHE A 221 -18.33 8.26 -2.93
C PHE A 221 -18.69 9.75 -2.82
N ALA A 222 -17.70 10.60 -2.54
CA ALA A 222 -17.92 12.04 -2.41
C ALA A 222 -18.41 12.68 -3.72
N GLU A 223 -17.77 12.39 -4.85
CA GLU A 223 -18.14 12.91 -6.16
C GLU A 223 -19.56 12.52 -6.56
N GLU A 224 -19.90 11.24 -6.42
CA GLU A 224 -21.22 10.74 -6.84
C GLU A 224 -22.36 11.15 -5.91
N ASN A 225 -22.06 11.54 -4.67
CA ASN A 225 -23.04 12.08 -3.73
C ASN A 225 -22.99 13.61 -3.63
N GLY A 226 -22.30 14.30 -4.54
CA GLY A 226 -22.28 15.76 -4.62
C GLY A 226 -21.70 16.44 -3.37
N LYS A 227 -20.73 15.83 -2.72
CA LYS A 227 -20.07 16.37 -1.53
C LYS A 227 -19.16 17.55 -1.90
N SER A 228 -19.05 18.52 -0.99
CA SER A 228 -18.18 19.67 -1.16
C SER A 228 -16.70 19.28 -1.12
N GLU A 229 -15.82 20.16 -1.62
CA GLU A 229 -14.37 19.98 -1.53
C GLU A 229 -13.91 19.89 -0.07
N GLU A 230 -14.47 20.67 0.84
CA GLU A 230 -14.15 20.59 2.26
C GLU A 230 -14.52 19.23 2.85
N GLU A 231 -15.72 18.72 2.57
CA GLU A 231 -16.12 17.38 3.01
C GLU A 231 -15.17 16.31 2.47
N LEU A 232 -14.76 16.41 1.20
CA LEU A 232 -13.80 15.48 0.60
C LEU A 232 -12.43 15.55 1.31
N ILE A 233 -11.89 16.75 1.55
CA ILE A 233 -10.61 16.95 2.23
C ILE A 233 -10.65 16.30 3.62
N ARG A 234 -11.68 16.59 4.42
CA ARG A 234 -11.82 16.04 5.78
C ARG A 234 -11.99 14.52 5.79
N ALA A 235 -12.78 13.97 4.88
CA ALA A 235 -12.97 12.53 4.74
C ALA A 235 -11.68 11.82 4.30
N LEU A 236 -10.91 12.40 3.37
CA LEU A 236 -9.61 11.88 2.97
C LEU A 236 -8.60 11.94 4.13
N MET A 237 -8.59 13.04 4.88
CA MET A 237 -7.71 13.18 6.04
C MET A 237 -8.05 12.13 7.11
N LEU A 238 -9.33 11.93 7.43
CA LEU A 238 -9.79 10.89 8.33
C LEU A 238 -9.36 9.50 7.85
N SER A 239 -9.56 9.20 6.58
CA SER A 239 -9.17 7.92 5.98
C SER A 239 -7.66 7.67 6.09
N HIS A 240 -6.85 8.63 5.63
CA HIS A 240 -5.40 8.47 5.58
C HIS A 240 -4.75 8.42 6.97
N LEU A 241 -5.20 9.25 7.90
CA LEU A 241 -4.69 9.23 9.28
C LEU A 241 -5.09 7.95 10.03
N THR A 242 -6.29 7.41 9.79
CA THR A 242 -6.67 6.10 10.34
C THR A 242 -5.71 5.00 9.87
N VAL A 243 -5.34 4.99 8.59
CA VAL A 243 -4.35 4.04 8.07
C VAL A 243 -2.99 4.22 8.75
N ILE A 244 -2.51 5.47 8.87
CA ILE A 244 -1.23 5.77 9.55
C ILE A 244 -1.28 5.29 11.00
N TYR A 245 -2.36 5.59 11.72
CA TYR A 245 -2.55 5.16 13.10
C TYR A 245 -2.44 3.62 13.25
N ILE A 246 -3.18 2.87 12.45
CA ILE A 246 -3.12 1.41 12.51
C ILE A 246 -1.70 0.91 12.16
N LYS A 247 -1.04 1.54 11.17
CA LYS A 247 0.30 1.17 10.73
C LYS A 247 1.39 1.50 11.75
N GLN A 248 1.21 2.46 12.64
CA GLN A 248 2.16 2.70 13.73
C GLN A 248 2.39 1.45 14.59
N SER A 249 1.30 0.73 14.92
CA SER A 249 1.38 -0.49 15.74
C SER A 249 1.62 -1.77 14.92
N LEU A 250 1.17 -1.81 13.66
CA LEU A 250 1.34 -2.98 12.79
C LEU A 250 2.77 -3.10 12.24
N GLY A 251 3.45 -1.97 12.09
CA GLY A 251 4.75 -1.90 11.43
C GLY A 251 4.67 -1.79 9.91
N ARG A 252 5.83 -1.57 9.26
CA ARG A 252 5.91 -1.29 7.81
C ARG A 252 5.60 -2.51 6.95
N LEU A 253 6.08 -3.70 7.36
CA LEU A 253 5.83 -4.98 6.67
C LEU A 253 5.19 -5.98 7.63
N SER A 254 4.18 -6.69 7.14
CA SER A 254 3.46 -7.72 7.87
C SER A 254 2.83 -8.70 6.88
N ALA A 255 2.65 -9.95 7.28
CA ALA A 255 1.83 -10.91 6.55
C ALA A 255 0.35 -10.52 6.51
N LEU A 256 -0.11 -9.65 7.39
CA LEU A 256 -1.43 -9.04 7.27
C LEU A 256 -1.47 -8.09 6.08
N CYS A 257 -2.45 -8.26 5.19
CA CYS A 257 -2.55 -7.48 3.96
C CYS A 257 -2.78 -5.98 4.25
N GLY A 258 -1.88 -5.12 3.74
CA GLY A 258 -2.01 -3.67 3.89
C GLY A 258 -3.29 -3.07 3.29
N CYS A 259 -3.91 -3.76 2.31
CA CYS A 259 -5.18 -3.33 1.74
C CYS A 259 -6.33 -3.37 2.79
N VAL A 260 -6.28 -4.31 3.73
CA VAL A 260 -7.24 -4.39 4.85
C VAL A 260 -7.18 -3.14 5.71
N VAL A 261 -5.96 -2.76 6.11
CA VAL A 261 -5.72 -1.56 6.91
C VAL A 261 -6.21 -0.31 6.18
N ALA A 262 -5.85 -0.18 4.92
CA ALA A 262 -6.21 0.99 4.12
C ALA A 262 -7.72 1.07 3.84
N ALA A 263 -8.37 -0.07 3.62
CA ALA A 263 -9.82 -0.14 3.47
C ALA A 263 -10.57 0.24 4.77
N THR A 264 -9.97 -0.03 5.93
CA THR A 264 -10.51 0.45 7.22
C THR A 264 -10.54 1.99 7.26
N GLY A 265 -9.48 2.63 6.77
CA GLY A 265 -9.46 4.09 6.65
C GLY A 265 -10.57 4.62 5.74
N SER A 266 -10.73 4.05 4.54
CA SER A 266 -11.79 4.49 3.63
C SER A 266 -13.21 4.21 4.17
N SER A 267 -13.39 3.14 4.96
CA SER A 267 -14.65 2.91 5.67
C SER A 267 -15.00 4.06 6.63
N CYS A 268 -14.00 4.58 7.37
CA CYS A 268 -14.18 5.75 8.22
C CYS A 268 -14.59 7.00 7.43
N GLY A 269 -13.89 7.28 6.31
CA GLY A 269 -14.19 8.42 5.46
C GLY A 269 -15.59 8.36 4.86
N ILE A 270 -16.01 7.18 4.36
CA ILE A 270 -17.35 6.96 3.80
C ILE A 270 -18.43 7.10 4.88
N THR A 271 -18.22 6.50 6.08
CA THR A 271 -19.15 6.62 7.20
C THR A 271 -19.40 8.09 7.54
N TRP A 272 -18.34 8.87 7.65
CA TRP A 272 -18.46 10.29 7.95
C TRP A 272 -19.16 11.07 6.81
N LEU A 273 -18.86 10.79 5.55
CA LEU A 273 -19.54 11.40 4.40
C LEU A 273 -21.03 11.07 4.33
N MET A 274 -21.46 9.94 4.86
CA MET A 274 -22.88 9.61 5.02
C MET A 274 -23.55 10.37 6.18
N GLY A 275 -22.80 11.18 6.94
CA GLY A 275 -23.30 11.92 8.12
C GLY A 275 -23.06 11.20 9.44
N GLY A 276 -22.23 10.15 9.44
CA GLY A 276 -21.90 9.38 10.63
C GLY A 276 -21.09 10.19 11.66
N ASN A 277 -21.39 9.96 12.91
CA ASN A 277 -20.66 10.52 14.06
C ASN A 277 -19.46 9.64 14.44
N TYR A 278 -18.71 10.04 15.48
CA TYR A 278 -17.54 9.30 15.96
C TYR A 278 -17.84 7.84 16.31
N ASN A 279 -18.96 7.58 17.00
CA ASN A 279 -19.29 6.21 17.40
C ASN A 279 -19.54 5.33 16.18
N GLN A 280 -20.21 5.84 15.16
CA GLN A 280 -20.43 5.14 13.90
C GLN A 280 -19.14 4.92 13.14
N VAL A 281 -18.20 5.87 13.15
CA VAL A 281 -16.86 5.66 12.61
C VAL A 281 -16.12 4.55 13.37
N ALA A 282 -16.21 4.52 14.70
CA ALA A 282 -15.63 3.43 15.51
C ALA A 282 -16.27 2.08 15.17
N PHE A 283 -17.59 2.01 15.01
CA PHE A 283 -18.30 0.81 14.58
C PHE A 283 -17.82 0.31 13.22
N ALA A 284 -17.61 1.21 12.26
CA ALA A 284 -17.07 0.85 10.95
C ALA A 284 -15.69 0.19 11.09
N VAL A 285 -14.81 0.71 11.95
CA VAL A 285 -13.48 0.11 12.22
C VAL A 285 -13.63 -1.29 12.81
N GLN A 286 -14.48 -1.47 13.81
CA GLN A 286 -14.70 -2.77 14.46
C GLN A 286 -15.28 -3.80 13.48
N ASN A 287 -16.24 -3.41 12.63
CA ASN A 287 -16.80 -4.25 11.56
C ASN A 287 -15.74 -4.67 10.56
N MET A 288 -14.83 -3.77 10.18
CA MET A 288 -13.70 -4.06 9.29
C MET A 288 -12.73 -5.07 9.90
N ILE A 289 -12.35 -4.89 11.15
CA ILE A 289 -11.43 -5.77 11.87
C ILE A 289 -12.01 -7.19 11.96
N ALA A 290 -13.27 -7.30 12.37
CA ALA A 290 -13.95 -8.59 12.50
C ALA A 290 -13.99 -9.38 11.17
N ASN A 291 -14.11 -8.68 10.05
CA ASN A 291 -14.27 -9.32 8.74
C ASN A 291 -12.93 -9.69 8.07
N LEU A 292 -11.94 -8.79 8.08
CA LEU A 292 -10.78 -8.90 7.18
C LEU A 292 -9.46 -9.29 7.86
N THR A 293 -9.42 -9.54 9.15
CA THR A 293 -8.17 -9.86 9.88
C THR A 293 -7.40 -11.06 9.33
N GLY A 294 -8.07 -11.99 8.66
CA GLY A 294 -7.45 -13.19 8.07
C GLY A 294 -6.85 -13.01 6.67
N MET A 295 -6.93 -11.84 6.04
CA MET A 295 -6.39 -11.65 4.69
C MET A 295 -4.86 -11.50 4.71
N ILE A 296 -4.14 -12.48 4.17
CA ILE A 296 -2.68 -12.47 4.13
C ILE A 296 -2.12 -11.72 2.92
N CYS A 297 -0.92 -11.17 3.08
CA CYS A 297 -0.09 -10.58 2.03
C CYS A 297 0.93 -11.60 1.52
N ASP A 298 0.93 -11.87 0.24
CA ASP A 298 1.86 -12.78 -0.44
C ASP A 298 2.65 -12.03 -1.54
N GLY A 299 3.03 -10.79 -1.28
CA GLY A 299 3.82 -9.93 -2.17
C GLY A 299 3.00 -9.12 -3.17
N ALA A 300 3.63 -8.08 -3.71
CA ALA A 300 3.01 -7.21 -4.72
C ALA A 300 2.93 -7.90 -6.08
N LYS A 301 1.73 -7.90 -6.69
CA LYS A 301 1.45 -8.55 -7.98
C LYS A 301 0.08 -8.13 -8.53
N PRO A 302 -0.23 -8.38 -9.81
CA PRO A 302 -1.51 -7.99 -10.42
C PRO A 302 -2.75 -8.47 -9.66
N SER A 303 -2.72 -9.67 -9.06
CA SER A 303 -3.84 -10.17 -8.26
C SER A 303 -4.11 -9.39 -6.96
N CYS A 304 -3.27 -8.40 -6.60
CA CYS A 304 -3.58 -7.46 -5.53
C CYS A 304 -4.85 -6.65 -5.81
N ALA A 305 -5.21 -6.45 -7.08
CA ALA A 305 -6.49 -5.81 -7.44
C ALA A 305 -7.70 -6.55 -6.85
N LEU A 306 -7.67 -7.89 -6.82
CA LEU A 306 -8.74 -8.69 -6.18
C LEU A 306 -8.82 -8.42 -4.66
N LYS A 307 -7.67 -8.37 -3.97
CA LYS A 307 -7.63 -8.08 -2.53
C LYS A 307 -8.09 -6.67 -2.21
N VAL A 308 -7.72 -5.70 -3.05
CA VAL A 308 -8.20 -4.32 -2.95
C VAL A 308 -9.72 -4.28 -3.11
N THR A 309 -10.28 -4.95 -4.13
CA THR A 309 -11.72 -5.03 -4.35
C THR A 309 -12.44 -5.62 -3.13
N THR A 310 -11.95 -6.72 -2.57
CA THR A 310 -12.51 -7.33 -1.35
C THR A 310 -12.46 -6.34 -0.18
N GLY A 311 -11.32 -5.69 0.05
CA GLY A 311 -11.16 -4.73 1.14
C GLY A 311 -12.12 -3.55 1.03
N VAL A 312 -12.22 -2.93 -0.15
CA VAL A 312 -13.08 -1.74 -0.31
C VAL A 312 -14.56 -2.09 -0.39
N SER A 313 -14.95 -3.27 -0.89
CA SER A 313 -16.34 -3.74 -0.80
C SER A 313 -16.76 -3.91 0.66
N THR A 314 -15.90 -4.52 1.47
CA THR A 314 -16.12 -4.65 2.91
C THR A 314 -16.17 -3.29 3.61
N ALA A 315 -15.35 -2.31 3.16
CA ALA A 315 -15.37 -0.95 3.70
C ALA A 315 -16.73 -0.28 3.54
N VAL A 316 -17.35 -0.41 2.38
CA VAL A 316 -18.69 0.14 2.12
C VAL A 316 -19.74 -0.57 2.98
N LEU A 317 -19.71 -1.90 3.04
CA LEU A 317 -20.66 -2.67 3.85
C LEU A 317 -20.52 -2.36 5.34
N SER A 318 -19.28 -2.23 5.84
CA SER A 318 -19.01 -1.88 7.23
C SER A 318 -19.50 -0.47 7.58
N ALA A 319 -19.35 0.48 6.65
CA ALA A 319 -19.87 1.83 6.79
C ALA A 319 -21.41 1.84 6.81
N MET A 320 -22.07 1.10 5.93
CA MET A 320 -23.54 0.98 5.92
C MET A 320 -24.06 0.37 7.22
N MET A 321 -23.44 -0.70 7.71
CA MET A 321 -23.80 -1.29 9.00
C MET A 321 -23.66 -0.27 10.15
N ALA A 322 -22.56 0.48 10.15
CA ALA A 322 -22.30 1.49 11.16
C ALA A 322 -23.35 2.62 11.15
N MET A 323 -23.83 3.03 9.97
CA MET A 323 -24.88 4.06 9.83
C MET A 323 -26.23 3.59 10.38
N GLU A 324 -26.48 2.28 10.44
CA GLU A 324 -27.64 1.65 11.08
C GLU A 324 -27.37 1.30 12.57
N ASP A 325 -26.32 1.90 13.16
CA ASP A 325 -25.85 1.60 14.53
C ASP A 325 -25.60 0.10 14.77
N ARG A 326 -25.16 -0.62 13.73
CA ARG A 326 -24.81 -2.05 13.79
C ARG A 326 -23.31 -2.20 13.88
N CYS A 327 -22.88 -2.92 14.91
CA CYS A 327 -21.47 -3.20 15.18
C CYS A 327 -21.30 -4.65 15.63
N VAL A 328 -20.19 -5.26 15.22
CA VAL A 328 -19.72 -6.52 15.80
C VAL A 328 -19.36 -6.26 17.26
N THR A 329 -19.87 -7.09 18.15
CA THR A 329 -19.81 -6.86 19.60
C THR A 329 -18.55 -7.44 20.23
N SER A 330 -18.21 -7.01 21.44
CA SER A 330 -17.03 -7.48 22.20
C SER A 330 -17.09 -8.96 22.62
N VAL A 331 -18.21 -9.63 22.44
CA VAL A 331 -18.32 -11.10 22.64
C VAL A 331 -17.91 -11.88 21.40
N GLU A 332 -17.57 -11.21 20.30
CA GLU A 332 -17.27 -11.83 19.00
C GLU A 332 -15.78 -11.71 18.67
N GLY A 333 -15.09 -12.85 18.69
CA GLY A 333 -13.72 -12.96 18.23
C GLY A 333 -12.71 -12.05 18.94
N ILE A 334 -12.05 -11.17 18.16
CA ILE A 334 -10.97 -10.28 18.66
C ILE A 334 -11.45 -8.85 18.91
N ILE A 335 -12.75 -8.59 18.78
CA ILE A 335 -13.32 -7.25 18.98
C ILE A 335 -13.42 -6.93 20.47
N ASP A 336 -13.17 -5.69 20.81
CA ASP A 336 -13.29 -5.12 22.15
C ASP A 336 -14.31 -3.98 22.13
N GLU A 337 -14.85 -3.60 23.30
CA GLU A 337 -15.71 -2.41 23.42
C GLU A 337 -14.95 -1.13 23.07
N ASP A 338 -13.67 -1.07 23.44
CA ASP A 338 -12.75 -0.03 23.02
C ASP A 338 -12.24 -0.31 21.60
N VAL A 339 -12.55 0.57 20.65
CA VAL A 339 -12.11 0.47 19.28
C VAL A 339 -10.57 0.48 19.15
N ASP A 340 -9.89 1.24 19.99
CA ASP A 340 -8.43 1.30 19.98
C ASP A 340 -7.83 -0.03 20.50
N GLN A 341 -8.52 -0.72 21.43
CA GLN A 341 -8.14 -2.07 21.84
C GLN A 341 -8.36 -3.09 20.71
N SER A 342 -9.45 -2.98 19.96
CA SER A 342 -9.69 -3.80 18.76
C SER A 342 -8.59 -3.62 17.72
N ILE A 343 -8.14 -2.39 17.51
CA ILE A 343 -6.99 -2.08 16.62
C ILE A 343 -5.71 -2.72 17.18
N ARG A 344 -5.44 -2.62 18.48
CA ARG A 344 -4.29 -3.27 19.12
C ARG A 344 -4.33 -4.80 18.97
N ASN A 345 -5.51 -5.42 19.11
CA ASN A 345 -5.67 -6.86 18.90
C ASN A 345 -5.33 -7.27 17.46
N LEU A 346 -5.85 -6.55 16.46
CA LEU A 346 -5.52 -6.72 15.05
C LEU A 346 -4.02 -6.59 14.79
N THR A 347 -3.42 -5.50 15.26
CA THR A 347 -2.02 -5.19 14.97
C THR A 347 -1.07 -6.15 15.68
N ARG A 348 -1.41 -6.63 16.87
CA ARG A 348 -0.67 -7.67 17.59
C ARG A 348 -0.65 -8.99 16.81
N ILE A 349 -1.77 -9.40 16.23
CA ILE A 349 -1.82 -10.58 15.36
C ILE A 349 -0.91 -10.37 14.16
N GLY A 350 -1.05 -9.26 13.46
CA GLY A 350 -0.26 -8.98 12.26
C GLY A 350 1.24 -8.82 12.50
N SER A 351 1.64 -8.15 13.58
CA SER A 351 3.05 -7.86 13.86
C SER A 351 3.79 -8.99 14.56
N GLN A 352 3.11 -9.79 15.39
CA GLN A 352 3.71 -10.83 16.22
C GLN A 352 3.33 -12.25 15.77
N ALA A 353 2.03 -12.58 15.73
CA ALA A 353 1.59 -13.94 15.48
C ALA A 353 1.79 -14.39 14.01
N MET A 354 1.84 -13.46 13.06
CA MET A 354 2.01 -13.77 11.64
C MET A 354 3.48 -13.85 11.18
N ASN A 355 4.48 -13.83 12.07
CA ASN A 355 5.89 -13.90 11.69
C ASN A 355 6.24 -15.22 10.99
N GLU A 356 5.73 -16.35 11.46
CA GLU A 356 5.93 -17.64 10.79
C GLU A 356 5.17 -17.72 9.46
N THR A 357 4.02 -17.04 9.35
CA THR A 357 3.31 -16.88 8.08
C THR A 357 4.16 -16.12 7.06
N ASP A 358 4.81 -15.02 7.47
CA ASP A 358 5.74 -14.25 6.62
C ASP A 358 6.85 -15.15 6.05
N LYS A 359 7.50 -15.94 6.91
CA LYS A 359 8.57 -16.86 6.51
C LYS A 359 8.07 -17.94 5.54
N MET A 360 6.94 -18.57 5.86
CA MET A 360 6.34 -19.61 5.02
C MET A 360 5.93 -19.08 3.65
N VAL A 361 5.30 -17.90 3.59
CA VAL A 361 4.92 -17.25 2.33
C VAL A 361 6.17 -16.94 1.50
N LEU A 362 7.23 -16.43 2.12
CA LEU A 362 8.48 -16.13 1.43
C LEU A 362 9.13 -17.41 0.90
N ASP A 363 9.17 -18.47 1.70
CA ASP A 363 9.68 -19.79 1.29
C ASP A 363 8.94 -20.32 0.07
N ILE A 364 7.59 -20.35 0.12
CA ILE A 364 6.77 -20.77 -1.03
C ILE A 364 7.07 -19.93 -2.27
N MET A 365 7.21 -18.62 -2.12
CA MET A 365 7.43 -17.70 -3.26
C MET A 365 8.79 -17.88 -3.91
N THR A 366 9.82 -18.24 -3.14
CA THR A 366 11.19 -18.41 -3.64
C THR A 366 11.46 -19.80 -4.21
N HIS A 367 10.67 -20.81 -3.82
CA HIS A 367 10.81 -22.21 -4.29
C HIS A 367 9.76 -22.59 -5.34
N LYS A 368 8.98 -21.69 -5.86
CA LYS A 368 8.16 -21.96 -7.05
C LYS A 368 9.08 -22.25 -8.23
N GLY A 369 8.93 -23.42 -8.83
CA GLY A 369 9.57 -23.72 -10.11
C GLY A 369 9.19 -22.64 -11.14
N CYS A 370 10.19 -22.03 -11.70
CA CYS A 370 10.03 -21.10 -12.83
C CYS A 370 9.80 -21.92 -14.09
#